data_3479903142acd87ebdd99e7fe382f93c
#
_entry.id   3479903142acd87ebdd99e7fe382f93c
#
_cell.length_a   1.000
_cell.length_b   1.000
_cell.length_c   1.000
_cell.angle_alpha   90.00
_cell.angle_beta   90.00
_cell.angle_gamma   90.00
#
_symmetry.space_group_name_H-M   'P 1'
#
loop_
_entity.id
_entity.type
_entity.pdbx_description
1 polymer ?
#
loop_
_entity_poly.entity_id
_entity_poly.type
_entity_poly.pdbx_seq_one_letter_code
_entity_poly.pdbx_strand_id
1 'polypeptide(L)'
;MRINKYCWFFSFSIKLFSVFTIIYLAFLFPIKAHHKIDNPTIKFSESPEIRNFFFEWRGHINLDRKKENHETYHQVLEFVKGWNKRYETDFELHIADLKNSSLAIPKVKFQNKYNFINNKNFLFSTFFSFNLATEKNSSDQIEYKFLFQNKFKYFVFNNGFGFYKNINGKNSKNTVLKYFPLIYFKKPIISDINLAIAGSSDFGKISKFSTYTNQKHQYGLGIKKTFQKNTPREIDLTIAYLKGLNSKSFDQSLIWYVNKSF
;
A
#
# COMPACT_ATOMS: atom_id res chain seq x y z
N MET A 1 19.98 -11.24 42.21
CA MET A 1 19.65 -11.58 40.81
C MET A 1 19.27 -10.32 40.04
N ARG A 2 20.27 -9.55 39.58
CA ARG A 2 20.10 -8.25 38.87
C ARG A 2 20.97 -8.25 37.61
N ILE A 3 20.61 -9.10 36.65
CA ILE A 3 21.23 -9.09 35.32
C ILE A 3 20.10 -9.32 34.33
N ASN A 4 19.55 -8.28 33.72
CA ASN A 4 18.79 -8.42 32.45
C ASN A 4 18.26 -7.10 31.85
N LYS A 5 18.56 -5.91 32.42
CA LYS A 5 18.12 -4.65 31.75
C LYS A 5 19.04 -4.25 30.59
N TYR A 6 20.33 -4.57 30.64
CA TYR A 6 21.29 -4.18 29.60
C TYR A 6 21.23 -5.04 28.33
N CYS A 7 20.93 -6.33 28.47
CA CYS A 7 20.73 -7.21 27.30
C CYS A 7 19.54 -6.80 26.44
N TRP A 8 18.49 -6.26 27.04
CA TRP A 8 17.30 -5.82 26.31
C TRP A 8 17.56 -4.56 25.49
N PHE A 9 18.29 -3.60 26.06
CA PHE A 9 18.69 -2.37 25.38
C PHE A 9 19.63 -2.65 24.20
N PHE A 10 20.58 -3.56 24.35
CA PHE A 10 21.52 -3.95 23.30
C PHE A 10 20.82 -4.66 22.13
N SER A 11 19.90 -5.57 22.43
CA SER A 11 19.10 -6.27 21.41
C SER A 11 18.16 -5.32 20.65
N PHE A 12 17.59 -4.33 21.33
CA PHE A 12 16.73 -3.31 20.69
C PHE A 12 17.54 -2.39 19.77
N SER A 13 18.71 -1.95 20.22
CA SER A 13 19.61 -1.08 19.42
C SER A 13 20.12 -1.77 18.16
N ILE A 14 20.50 -3.05 18.22
CA ILE A 14 20.93 -3.82 17.04
C ILE A 14 19.78 -3.99 16.02
N LYS A 15 18.55 -4.23 16.50
CA LYS A 15 17.39 -4.36 15.63
C LYS A 15 16.97 -3.04 14.97
N LEU A 16 17.05 -1.96 15.72
CA LEU A 16 16.81 -0.61 15.20
C LEU A 16 17.88 -0.24 14.17
N PHE A 17 19.16 -0.54 14.45
CA PHE A 17 20.26 -0.32 13.53
C PHE A 17 20.11 -1.15 12.25
N SER A 18 19.68 -2.42 12.35
CA SER A 18 19.40 -3.26 11.17
C SER A 18 18.28 -2.72 10.30
N VAL A 19 17.22 -2.19 10.91
CA VAL A 19 16.12 -1.53 10.16
C VAL A 19 16.62 -0.25 9.47
N PHE A 20 17.41 0.57 10.17
CA PHE A 20 18.00 1.77 9.57
C PHE A 20 19.03 1.42 8.49
N THR A 21 19.79 0.34 8.64
CA THR A 21 20.74 -0.14 7.62
C THR A 21 20.01 -0.64 6.38
N ILE A 22 18.91 -1.35 6.52
CA ILE A 22 18.07 -1.79 5.39
C ILE A 22 17.45 -0.58 4.68
N ILE A 23 16.93 0.39 5.44
CA ILE A 23 16.42 1.65 4.89
C ILE A 23 17.55 2.41 4.19
N TYR A 24 18.73 2.53 4.81
CA TYR A 24 19.89 3.20 4.24
C TYR A 24 20.41 2.50 2.97
N LEU A 25 20.47 1.17 2.96
CA LEU A 25 20.82 0.38 1.77
C LEU A 25 19.80 0.57 0.63
N ALA A 26 18.51 0.69 0.95
CA ALA A 26 17.49 1.03 -0.05
C ALA A 26 17.69 2.43 -0.66
N PHE A 27 18.35 3.35 0.07
CA PHE A 27 18.70 4.69 -0.43
C PHE A 27 20.02 4.73 -1.23
N LEU A 28 20.89 3.72 -1.11
CA LEU A 28 22.22 3.74 -1.75
C LEU A 28 22.22 3.31 -3.22
N PHE A 29 21.15 2.73 -3.73
CA PHE A 29 21.06 2.40 -5.14
C PHE A 29 20.60 3.62 -5.96
N PRO A 30 21.46 4.24 -6.77
CA PRO A 30 21.05 5.32 -7.66
C PRO A 30 20.21 4.75 -8.80
N ILE A 31 18.92 4.60 -8.54
CA ILE A 31 17.97 4.24 -9.59
C ILE A 31 17.70 5.50 -10.39
N LYS A 32 18.24 5.56 -11.61
CA LYS A 32 17.93 6.61 -12.58
C LYS A 32 16.54 6.35 -13.14
N ALA A 33 15.53 6.91 -12.52
CA ALA A 33 14.17 6.75 -13.00
C ALA A 33 13.51 8.08 -13.33
N HIS A 34 12.65 8.04 -14.32
CA HIS A 34 11.85 9.18 -14.78
C HIS A 34 10.37 8.89 -14.46
N HIS A 35 9.83 9.51 -13.45
CA HIS A 35 8.50 9.19 -12.97
C HIS A 35 7.47 10.29 -13.24
N LYS A 36 6.29 9.89 -13.76
CA LYS A 36 5.04 10.62 -13.58
C LYS A 36 4.33 10.06 -12.35
N ILE A 37 4.05 10.94 -11.38
CA ILE A 37 3.48 10.62 -10.06
C ILE A 37 2.07 10.00 -10.12
N ASP A 38 1.45 9.90 -11.29
CA ASP A 38 0.09 9.38 -11.48
C ASP A 38 -0.05 7.86 -11.26
N ASN A 39 0.97 7.23 -10.66
CA ASN A 39 0.95 5.81 -10.41
C ASN A 39 0.24 5.50 -9.10
N PRO A 40 -0.89 4.81 -9.13
CA PRO A 40 -1.50 4.35 -7.89
C PRO A 40 -0.55 3.37 -7.21
N THR A 41 -0.04 3.71 -6.04
CA THR A 41 0.55 2.73 -5.14
C THR A 41 -0.50 1.68 -4.89
N ILE A 42 -0.28 0.47 -5.37
CA ILE A 42 -1.23 -0.61 -5.17
C ILE A 42 -1.20 -0.94 -3.69
N LYS A 43 -2.26 -0.60 -2.99
CA LYS A 43 -2.43 -0.98 -1.61
C LYS A 43 -2.82 -2.46 -1.58
N PHE A 44 -1.85 -3.29 -1.26
CA PHE A 44 -1.98 -4.74 -1.26
C PHE A 44 -2.94 -5.28 -0.21
N SER A 45 -3.22 -4.53 0.83
CA SER A 45 -4.02 -5.01 1.94
C SER A 45 -4.70 -3.90 2.71
N GLU A 46 -5.41 -3.01 2.01
CA GLU A 46 -6.34 -2.19 2.77
C GLU A 46 -7.38 -3.12 3.39
N SER A 47 -7.18 -3.39 4.66
CA SER A 47 -8.13 -4.16 5.45
C SER A 47 -9.16 -3.22 6.07
N PRO A 48 -10.44 -3.59 6.10
CA PRO A 48 -11.43 -2.85 6.88
C PRO A 48 -11.23 -3.01 8.39
N GLU A 49 -10.32 -3.86 8.85
CA GLU A 49 -10.04 -4.04 10.28
C GLU A 49 -9.42 -2.77 10.89
N ILE A 50 -9.89 -2.36 12.06
CA ILE A 50 -9.29 -1.29 12.85
C ILE A 50 -8.07 -1.83 13.58
N ARG A 51 -6.99 -1.07 13.52
CA ARG A 51 -5.69 -1.41 14.08
C ARG A 51 -5.36 -0.47 15.23
N ASN A 52 -4.69 -0.93 16.28
CA ASN A 52 -4.38 -0.09 17.44
C ASN A 52 -3.30 0.94 17.15
N PHE A 53 -2.03 0.54 17.25
CA PHE A 53 -0.88 1.34 16.84
C PHE A 53 -0.02 0.48 15.93
N PHE A 54 0.38 1.05 14.79
CA PHE A 54 0.88 0.23 13.72
C PHE A 54 1.71 1.04 12.73
N PHE A 55 2.76 0.44 12.25
CA PHE A 55 3.62 0.97 11.20
C PHE A 55 3.54 0.10 9.97
N GLU A 56 3.45 0.72 8.82
CA GLU A 56 3.44 0.06 7.53
C GLU A 56 4.49 0.66 6.61
N TRP A 57 5.26 -0.22 5.97
CA TRP A 57 6.11 0.11 4.85
C TRP A 57 5.68 -0.69 3.64
N ARG A 58 5.26 0.00 2.61
CA ARG A 58 4.88 -0.62 1.36
C ARG A 58 5.49 0.10 0.19
N GLY A 59 5.62 -0.60 -0.94
CA GLY A 59 6.11 0.01 -2.16
C GLY A 59 5.97 -0.90 -3.36
N HIS A 60 6.42 -0.37 -4.49
CA HIS A 60 6.51 -1.12 -5.72
C HIS A 60 7.64 -0.63 -6.60
N ILE A 61 8.11 -1.53 -7.47
CA ILE A 61 8.97 -1.24 -8.61
C ILE A 61 8.24 -1.70 -9.86
N ASN A 62 8.15 -0.83 -10.86
CA ASN A 62 7.58 -1.17 -12.15
C ASN A 62 8.67 -1.58 -13.12
N LEU A 63 8.44 -2.69 -13.81
CA LEU A 63 9.29 -3.17 -14.90
C LEU A 63 8.47 -3.05 -16.18
N ASP A 64 8.77 -2.05 -17.01
CA ASP A 64 7.97 -1.70 -18.18
C ASP A 64 8.87 -1.70 -19.43
N ARG A 65 8.32 -2.11 -20.58
CA ARG A 65 8.99 -1.98 -21.88
C ARG A 65 9.19 -0.52 -22.28
N LYS A 66 8.34 0.38 -21.80
CA LYS A 66 8.51 1.82 -21.98
C LYS A 66 9.58 2.32 -21.04
N LYS A 67 10.71 2.76 -21.61
CA LYS A 67 11.88 3.25 -20.87
C LYS A 67 11.53 4.32 -19.82
N GLU A 68 10.55 5.15 -20.08
CA GLU A 68 10.07 6.20 -19.17
C GLU A 68 9.40 5.68 -17.89
N ASN A 69 8.94 4.42 -17.88
CA ASN A 69 8.28 3.77 -16.76
C ASN A 69 9.11 2.63 -16.17
N HIS A 70 10.23 2.27 -16.81
CA HIS A 70 11.07 1.16 -16.38
C HIS A 70 11.82 1.53 -15.11
N GLU A 71 11.87 0.59 -14.17
CA GLU A 71 12.49 0.75 -12.86
C GLU A 71 11.96 1.92 -12.02
N THR A 72 10.74 2.40 -12.33
CA THR A 72 10.11 3.43 -11.50
C THR A 72 9.77 2.86 -10.13
N TYR A 73 10.15 3.60 -9.11
CA TYR A 73 10.08 3.21 -7.71
C TYR A 73 9.20 4.15 -6.91
N HIS A 74 8.35 3.59 -6.07
CA HIS A 74 7.54 4.36 -5.13
C HIS A 74 7.34 3.56 -3.85
N GLN A 75 7.52 4.20 -2.72
CA GLN A 75 7.24 3.62 -1.42
C GLN A 75 6.44 4.57 -0.54
N VAL A 76 5.79 4.01 0.47
CA VAL A 76 4.99 4.71 1.44
C VAL A 76 5.35 4.21 2.83
N LEU A 77 5.58 5.15 3.73
CA LEU A 77 5.65 4.91 5.16
C LEU A 77 4.33 5.39 5.77
N GLU A 78 3.63 4.52 6.46
CA GLU A 78 2.34 4.80 7.07
C GLU A 78 2.38 4.56 8.57
N PHE A 79 1.88 5.51 9.33
CA PHE A 79 1.69 5.44 10.77
C PHE A 79 0.21 5.47 11.07
N VAL A 80 -0.27 4.46 11.77
CA VAL A 80 -1.69 4.27 12.07
C VAL A 80 -1.93 4.35 13.56
N LYS A 81 -2.98 5.06 13.97
CA LYS A 81 -3.47 5.12 15.33
C LYS A 81 -4.96 4.77 15.39
N GLY A 82 -5.26 3.62 15.99
CA GLY A 82 -6.63 3.26 16.37
C GLY A 82 -7.03 3.97 17.66
N TRP A 83 -8.17 4.64 17.65
CA TRP A 83 -8.72 5.35 18.81
C TRP A 83 -9.74 4.50 19.56
N ASN A 84 -10.43 3.65 18.83
CA ASN A 84 -11.39 2.70 19.36
C ASN A 84 -11.64 1.57 18.35
N LYS A 85 -12.57 0.66 18.62
CA LYS A 85 -12.89 -0.49 17.74
C LYS A 85 -13.48 -0.11 16.36
N ARG A 86 -13.80 1.17 16.15
CA ARG A 86 -14.44 1.64 14.91
C ARG A 86 -13.69 2.74 14.19
N TYR A 87 -12.73 3.39 14.82
CA TYR A 87 -12.11 4.58 14.27
C TYR A 87 -10.60 4.55 14.40
N GLU A 88 -9.92 4.82 13.30
CA GLU A 88 -8.46 5.03 13.24
C GLU A 88 -8.11 6.23 12.36
N THR A 89 -6.95 6.81 12.62
CA THR A 89 -6.35 7.85 11.81
C THR A 89 -4.98 7.41 11.34
N ASP A 90 -4.63 7.77 10.11
CA ASP A 90 -3.39 7.37 9.48
C ASP A 90 -2.67 8.60 8.91
N PHE A 91 -1.36 8.54 8.96
CA PHE A 91 -0.46 9.47 8.31
C PHE A 91 0.45 8.73 7.35
N GLU A 92 0.49 9.13 6.08
CA GLU A 92 1.36 8.52 5.07
C GLU A 92 2.36 9.53 4.52
N LEU A 93 3.61 9.09 4.44
CA LEU A 93 4.68 9.75 3.72
C LEU A 93 4.98 8.97 2.45
N HIS A 94 4.81 9.61 1.30
CA HIS A 94 5.12 9.01 0.00
C HIS A 94 6.53 9.42 -0.42
N ILE A 95 7.32 8.44 -0.84
CA ILE A 95 8.69 8.62 -1.32
C ILE A 95 8.77 7.99 -2.70
N ALA A 96 9.21 8.74 -3.69
CA ALA A 96 9.33 8.26 -5.06
C ALA A 96 10.58 8.85 -5.72
N ASP A 97 11.08 8.17 -6.73
CA ASP A 97 12.01 8.75 -7.66
C ASP A 97 11.25 9.63 -8.66
N LEU A 98 11.68 10.83 -8.79
CA LEU A 98 11.10 11.81 -9.69
C LEU A 98 11.99 12.02 -10.90
N LYS A 99 11.36 12.43 -11.99
CA LYS A 99 12.09 12.81 -13.19
C LYS A 99 13.14 13.86 -12.85
N ASN A 100 14.42 13.55 -13.09
CA ASN A 100 15.58 14.39 -12.81
C ASN A 100 15.93 14.61 -11.33
N SER A 101 15.38 13.82 -10.41
CA SER A 101 15.79 13.84 -9.00
C SER A 101 16.09 12.42 -8.51
N SER A 102 16.96 12.30 -7.50
CA SER A 102 17.32 11.00 -6.95
C SER A 102 16.18 10.37 -6.14
N LEU A 103 15.57 11.13 -5.24
CA LEU A 103 14.41 10.76 -4.45
C LEU A 103 13.70 12.04 -3.99
N ALA A 104 12.38 12.02 -3.96
CA ALA A 104 11.58 13.11 -3.47
C ALA A 104 10.38 12.61 -2.66
N ILE A 105 9.80 13.52 -1.92
CA ILE A 105 8.55 13.30 -1.20
C ILE A 105 7.44 13.97 -2.02
N PRO A 106 6.79 13.29 -2.97
CA PRO A 106 5.81 13.90 -3.86
C PRO A 106 4.52 14.29 -3.16
N LYS A 107 4.19 13.64 -2.06
CA LYS A 107 2.99 13.94 -1.29
C LYS A 107 3.03 13.41 0.13
N VAL A 108 2.22 14.04 0.97
CA VAL A 108 1.88 13.61 2.33
C VAL A 108 0.38 13.38 2.37
N LYS A 109 -0.07 12.38 3.14
CA LYS A 109 -1.47 12.01 3.19
C LYS A 109 -1.95 11.83 4.62
N PHE A 110 -3.12 12.36 4.90
CA PHE A 110 -3.85 12.15 6.14
C PHE A 110 -5.12 11.37 5.85
N GLN A 111 -5.38 10.34 6.62
CA GLN A 111 -6.52 9.46 6.43
C GLN A 111 -7.30 9.28 7.72
N ASN A 112 -8.60 9.05 7.54
CA ASN A 112 -9.53 8.67 8.59
C ASN A 112 -10.28 7.44 8.11
N LYS A 113 -10.32 6.39 8.93
CA LYS A 113 -11.07 5.17 8.63
C LYS A 113 -12.14 4.96 9.69
N TYR A 114 -13.34 4.66 9.25
CA TYR A 114 -14.45 4.28 10.10
C TYR A 114 -15.03 2.92 9.72
N ASN A 115 -15.15 2.05 10.71
CA ASN A 115 -15.69 0.71 10.56
C ASN A 115 -17.18 0.69 10.90
N PHE A 116 -18.03 0.51 9.90
CA PHE A 116 -19.49 0.46 10.07
C PHE A 116 -19.98 -0.91 10.50
N ILE A 117 -19.42 -1.97 9.91
CA ILE A 117 -19.78 -3.36 10.17
C ILE A 117 -18.53 -4.14 10.52
N ASN A 118 -18.54 -4.77 11.68
CA ASN A 118 -17.47 -5.63 12.15
C ASN A 118 -18.07 -6.89 12.77
N ASN A 119 -18.33 -7.89 11.95
CA ASN A 119 -18.78 -9.19 12.43
C ASN A 119 -17.79 -10.29 12.01
N LYS A 120 -18.02 -11.53 12.46
CA LYS A 120 -17.10 -12.66 12.28
C LYS A 120 -16.73 -12.91 10.82
N ASN A 121 -17.69 -12.74 9.90
CA ASN A 121 -17.53 -13.14 8.49
C ASN A 121 -17.46 -11.98 7.53
N PHE A 122 -17.88 -10.80 7.95
CA PHE A 122 -17.99 -9.63 7.09
C PHE A 122 -17.59 -8.36 7.83
N LEU A 123 -16.71 -7.57 7.19
CA LEU A 123 -16.34 -6.24 7.65
C LEU A 123 -16.60 -5.23 6.53
N PHE A 124 -17.04 -4.04 6.93
CA PHE A 124 -17.20 -2.91 6.02
C PHE A 124 -16.68 -1.64 6.68
N SER A 125 -15.76 -0.97 6.00
CA SER A 125 -15.18 0.29 6.43
C SER A 125 -15.16 1.29 5.30
N THR A 126 -15.13 2.57 5.65
CA THR A 126 -14.85 3.66 4.72
C THR A 126 -13.59 4.39 5.12
N PHE A 127 -12.88 4.87 4.11
CA PHE A 127 -11.77 5.81 4.26
C PHE A 127 -12.13 7.14 3.66
N PHE A 128 -11.75 8.18 4.35
CA PHE A 128 -11.64 9.52 3.79
C PHE A 128 -10.20 10.00 3.97
N SER A 129 -9.59 10.48 2.91
CA SER A 129 -8.23 10.99 2.99
C SER A 129 -8.02 12.26 2.19
N PHE A 130 -7.07 13.04 2.66
CA PHE A 130 -6.60 14.26 2.06
C PHE A 130 -5.11 14.15 1.74
N ASN A 131 -4.75 14.28 0.47
CA ASN A 131 -3.39 14.22 -0.01
C ASN A 131 -2.92 15.63 -0.33
N LEU A 132 -1.84 16.04 0.33
CA LEU A 132 -1.12 17.28 0.04
C LEU A 132 0.03 16.97 -0.91
N ALA A 133 -0.01 17.56 -2.09
CA ALA A 133 1.09 17.51 -3.03
C ALA A 133 2.22 18.47 -2.57
N THR A 134 3.45 17.98 -2.56
CA THR A 134 4.62 18.80 -2.20
C THR A 134 5.31 19.36 -3.42
N GLU A 135 4.97 18.87 -4.61
CA GLU A 135 5.57 19.30 -5.86
C GLU A 135 4.77 20.39 -6.54
N LYS A 136 5.48 21.36 -7.13
CA LYS A 136 4.92 22.58 -7.73
C LYS A 136 3.85 22.36 -8.80
N ASN A 137 3.89 21.22 -9.53
CA ASN A 137 2.97 20.93 -10.63
C ASN A 137 2.01 19.76 -10.30
N SER A 138 2.00 19.30 -9.08
CA SER A 138 1.12 18.25 -8.60
C SER A 138 -0.16 18.85 -8.02
N SER A 139 -1.20 18.06 -7.97
CA SER A 139 -2.51 18.48 -7.45
C SER A 139 -2.78 17.84 -6.10
N ASP A 140 -3.31 18.62 -5.18
CA ASP A 140 -3.93 18.05 -3.98
C ASP A 140 -5.11 17.19 -4.35
N GLN A 141 -5.36 16.15 -3.55
CA GLN A 141 -6.38 15.16 -3.88
C GLN A 141 -7.17 14.75 -2.66
N ILE A 142 -8.47 14.61 -2.83
CA ILE A 142 -9.35 13.92 -1.88
C ILE A 142 -9.54 12.49 -2.37
N GLU A 143 -9.49 11.55 -1.43
CA GLU A 143 -9.81 10.15 -1.68
C GLU A 143 -10.95 9.73 -0.77
N TYR A 144 -11.89 8.97 -1.32
CA TYR A 144 -12.92 8.28 -0.56
C TYR A 144 -12.94 6.82 -0.97
N LYS A 145 -12.86 5.91 0.00
CA LYS A 145 -12.80 4.48 -0.27
C LYS A 145 -13.83 3.71 0.52
N PHE A 146 -14.32 2.65 -0.12
CA PHE A 146 -15.13 1.61 0.49
C PHE A 146 -14.32 0.32 0.55
N LEU A 147 -14.18 -0.25 1.72
CA LEU A 147 -13.44 -1.48 1.94
C LEU A 147 -14.39 -2.55 2.49
N PHE A 148 -14.37 -3.69 1.84
CA PHE A 148 -15.15 -4.86 2.22
C PHE A 148 -14.22 -6.04 2.44
N GLN A 149 -14.45 -6.81 3.50
CA GLN A 149 -13.76 -8.08 3.72
C GLN A 149 -14.80 -9.16 3.97
N ASN A 150 -14.72 -10.23 3.19
CA ASN A 150 -15.49 -11.44 3.36
C ASN A 150 -14.56 -12.57 3.82
N LYS A 151 -14.82 -13.15 4.99
CA LYS A 151 -14.02 -14.25 5.57
C LYS A 151 -14.72 -15.57 5.31
N PHE A 152 -14.29 -16.30 4.27
CA PHE A 152 -14.75 -17.65 3.96
C PHE A 152 -13.96 -18.70 4.72
N LYS A 153 -14.37 -19.96 4.64
CA LYS A 153 -13.68 -21.09 5.31
C LYS A 153 -12.21 -21.20 4.90
N TYR A 154 -11.92 -21.09 3.60
CA TYR A 154 -10.61 -21.37 3.02
C TYR A 154 -9.82 -20.14 2.61
N PHE A 155 -10.46 -19.01 2.44
CA PHE A 155 -9.82 -17.77 2.00
C PHE A 155 -10.50 -16.54 2.60
N VAL A 156 -9.82 -15.42 2.51
CA VAL A 156 -10.36 -14.09 2.81
C VAL A 156 -10.33 -13.28 1.53
N PHE A 157 -11.41 -12.59 1.24
CA PHE A 157 -11.54 -11.72 0.09
C PHE A 157 -11.73 -10.27 0.54
N ASN A 158 -10.74 -9.46 0.24
CA ASN A 158 -10.79 -8.01 0.42
C ASN A 158 -11.14 -7.34 -0.89
N ASN A 159 -12.06 -6.39 -0.87
CA ASN A 159 -12.43 -5.55 -1.98
C ASN A 159 -12.29 -4.09 -1.57
N GLY A 160 -11.55 -3.31 -2.32
CA GLY A 160 -11.43 -1.88 -2.14
C GLY A 160 -11.90 -1.13 -3.39
N PHE A 161 -12.84 -0.20 -3.23
CA PHE A 161 -13.23 0.75 -4.26
C PHE A 161 -12.80 2.13 -3.82
N GLY A 162 -12.05 2.84 -4.66
CA GLY A 162 -11.53 4.16 -4.36
C GLY A 162 -11.98 5.20 -5.38
N PHE A 163 -12.44 6.33 -4.89
CA PHE A 163 -12.82 7.52 -5.64
C PHE A 163 -11.77 8.60 -5.37
N TYR A 164 -11.10 9.05 -6.41
CA TYR A 164 -9.97 9.96 -6.34
C TYR A 164 -10.30 11.24 -7.09
N LYS A 165 -10.30 12.38 -6.40
CA LYS A 165 -10.60 13.68 -6.99
C LYS A 165 -9.50 14.68 -6.70
N ASN A 166 -8.90 15.24 -7.74
CA ASN A 166 -8.02 16.41 -7.59
C ASN A 166 -8.83 17.64 -7.18
N ILE A 167 -8.32 18.40 -6.23
CA ILE A 167 -8.99 19.61 -5.72
C ILE A 167 -8.60 20.81 -6.57
N ASN A 168 -7.36 20.84 -7.04
CA ASN A 168 -6.78 21.90 -7.82
C ASN A 168 -6.17 21.38 -9.14
N GLY A 169 -5.71 22.28 -9.99
CA GLY A 169 -5.08 21.93 -11.27
C GLY A 169 -6.04 21.56 -12.39
N LYS A 170 -5.47 21.19 -13.54
CA LYS A 170 -6.22 20.95 -14.80
C LYS A 170 -7.25 19.83 -14.72
N ASN A 171 -7.09 18.89 -13.80
CA ASN A 171 -7.93 17.69 -13.64
C ASN A 171 -8.90 17.76 -12.45
N SER A 172 -9.06 18.93 -11.81
CA SER A 172 -9.89 19.12 -10.61
C SER A 172 -11.38 18.76 -10.79
N LYS A 173 -11.88 18.80 -12.02
CA LYS A 173 -13.28 18.43 -12.35
C LYS A 173 -13.52 16.92 -12.45
N ASN A 174 -12.47 16.12 -12.41
CA ASN A 174 -12.56 14.68 -12.68
C ASN A 174 -12.40 13.87 -11.40
N THR A 175 -13.34 12.96 -11.17
CA THR A 175 -13.22 11.89 -10.18
C THR A 175 -12.88 10.59 -10.89
N VAL A 176 -11.87 9.89 -10.44
CA VAL A 176 -11.39 8.62 -10.98
C VAL A 176 -11.82 7.48 -10.07
N LEU A 177 -12.29 6.38 -10.66
CA LEU A 177 -12.61 5.15 -9.94
C LEU A 177 -11.47 4.15 -10.07
N LYS A 178 -11.07 3.57 -8.92
CA LYS A 178 -10.11 2.47 -8.84
C LYS A 178 -10.70 1.31 -8.03
N TYR A 179 -10.21 0.11 -8.31
CA TYR A 179 -10.61 -1.12 -7.64
C TYR A 179 -9.40 -1.96 -7.25
N PHE A 180 -9.38 -2.48 -6.03
CA PHE A 180 -8.27 -3.21 -5.44
C PHE A 180 -8.76 -4.52 -4.82
N PRO A 181 -8.84 -5.61 -5.60
CA PRO A 181 -9.16 -6.93 -5.06
C PRO A 181 -7.92 -7.60 -4.48
N LEU A 182 -8.12 -8.29 -3.35
CA LEU A 182 -7.10 -9.15 -2.75
C LEU A 182 -7.77 -10.40 -2.19
N ILE A 183 -7.32 -11.56 -2.62
CA ILE A 183 -7.68 -12.85 -2.05
C ILE A 183 -6.44 -13.43 -1.40
N TYR A 184 -6.50 -13.86 -0.15
CA TYR A 184 -5.46 -14.67 0.44
C TYR A 184 -6.01 -15.96 1.03
N PHE A 185 -5.31 -17.06 0.79
CA PHE A 185 -5.70 -18.37 1.22
C PHE A 185 -5.26 -18.61 2.66
N LYS A 186 -6.17 -19.16 3.49
CA LYS A 186 -5.90 -19.39 4.91
C LYS A 186 -5.00 -20.60 5.16
N LYS A 187 -5.01 -21.57 4.24
CA LYS A 187 -4.15 -22.76 4.32
C LYS A 187 -2.78 -22.39 3.75
N PRO A 188 -1.70 -22.52 4.51
CA PRO A 188 -0.35 -22.31 4.01
C PRO A 188 -0.02 -23.29 2.88
N ILE A 189 0.80 -22.85 1.93
CA ILE A 189 1.36 -23.69 0.87
C ILE A 189 2.55 -24.48 1.41
N ILE A 190 3.43 -23.80 2.14
CA ILE A 190 4.62 -24.37 2.75
C ILE A 190 4.81 -23.67 4.10
N SER A 191 4.97 -24.46 5.17
CA SER A 191 5.14 -23.92 6.53
C SER A 191 4.03 -22.91 6.86
N ASP A 192 4.35 -21.64 7.04
CA ASP A 192 3.49 -20.50 7.41
C ASP A 192 3.35 -19.48 6.27
N ILE A 193 3.66 -19.87 5.03
CA ILE A 193 3.53 -19.04 3.83
C ILE A 193 2.16 -19.26 3.18
N ASN A 194 1.38 -18.20 3.10
CA ASN A 194 0.06 -18.17 2.48
C ASN A 194 0.13 -17.61 1.05
N LEU A 195 -0.60 -18.23 0.12
CA LEU A 195 -0.76 -17.69 -1.23
C LEU A 195 -1.74 -16.52 -1.21
N ALA A 196 -1.48 -15.54 -2.07
CA ALA A 196 -2.37 -14.43 -2.33
C ALA A 196 -2.56 -14.21 -3.85
N ILE A 197 -3.72 -13.68 -4.21
CA ILE A 197 -4.00 -13.17 -5.56
C ILE A 197 -4.41 -11.71 -5.37
N ALA A 198 -3.75 -10.82 -6.08
CA ALA A 198 -4.02 -9.40 -5.95
C ALA A 198 -4.20 -8.73 -7.30
N GLY A 199 -4.86 -7.59 -7.27
CA GLY A 199 -5.04 -6.81 -8.46
C GLY A 199 -5.25 -5.33 -8.19
N SER A 200 -5.15 -4.56 -9.27
CA SER A 200 -5.48 -3.16 -9.31
C SER A 200 -6.10 -2.82 -10.65
N SER A 201 -7.16 -2.06 -10.61
CA SER A 201 -7.84 -1.54 -11.80
C SER A 201 -8.07 -0.04 -11.66
N ASP A 202 -7.72 0.73 -12.68
CA ASP A 202 -8.07 2.14 -12.84
C ASP A 202 -9.00 2.25 -14.04
N PHE A 203 -10.27 2.53 -13.76
CA PHE A 203 -11.32 2.64 -14.78
C PHE A 203 -11.38 4.02 -15.44
N GLY A 204 -10.60 4.98 -14.93
CA GLY A 204 -10.63 6.36 -15.37
C GLY A 204 -11.76 7.16 -14.73
N LYS A 205 -12.24 8.17 -15.46
CA LYS A 205 -13.25 9.13 -14.96
C LYS A 205 -14.61 8.47 -14.76
N ILE A 206 -15.27 8.74 -13.63
CA ILE A 206 -16.62 8.21 -13.35
C ILE A 206 -17.64 8.72 -14.35
N SER A 207 -17.53 10.00 -14.76
CA SER A 207 -18.47 10.61 -15.70
C SER A 207 -18.43 9.98 -17.10
N LYS A 208 -17.30 9.35 -17.46
CA LYS A 208 -17.11 8.65 -18.71
C LYS A 208 -15.97 7.65 -18.54
N PHE A 209 -16.30 6.41 -18.24
CA PHE A 209 -15.30 5.35 -18.16
C PHE A 209 -14.50 5.25 -19.45
N SER A 210 -13.20 5.10 -19.30
CA SER A 210 -12.32 4.84 -20.43
C SER A 210 -12.65 3.49 -21.07
N THR A 211 -12.36 3.34 -22.36
CA THR A 211 -12.39 2.01 -23.00
C THR A 211 -11.36 1.09 -22.33
N TYR A 212 -11.55 -0.21 -22.38
CA TYR A 212 -10.65 -1.19 -21.74
C TYR A 212 -9.17 -0.96 -22.11
N THR A 213 -8.90 -0.63 -23.37
CA THR A 213 -7.54 -0.34 -23.87
C THR A 213 -6.91 0.90 -23.24
N ASN A 214 -7.70 1.81 -22.68
CA ASN A 214 -7.25 3.04 -22.02
C ASN A 214 -7.33 2.98 -20.49
N GLN A 215 -7.89 1.91 -19.93
CA GLN A 215 -7.86 1.61 -18.50
C GLN A 215 -6.49 1.01 -18.12
N LYS A 216 -6.19 0.96 -16.81
CA LYS A 216 -5.00 0.28 -16.30
C LYS A 216 -5.42 -0.89 -15.42
N HIS A 217 -4.98 -2.09 -15.78
CA HIS A 217 -5.30 -3.31 -15.04
C HIS A 217 -4.03 -4.12 -14.80
N GLN A 218 -3.75 -4.44 -13.56
CA GLN A 218 -2.66 -5.33 -13.18
C GLN A 218 -3.18 -6.38 -12.20
N TYR A 219 -2.85 -7.64 -12.43
CA TYR A 219 -3.23 -8.75 -11.59
C TYR A 219 -2.07 -9.74 -11.48
N GLY A 220 -2.00 -10.43 -10.36
CA GLY A 220 -0.95 -11.41 -10.18
C GLY A 220 -1.00 -12.17 -8.87
N LEU A 221 0.10 -12.86 -8.61
CA LEU A 221 0.27 -13.74 -7.46
C LEU A 221 1.18 -13.12 -6.44
N GLY A 222 0.93 -13.41 -5.19
CA GLY A 222 1.76 -13.02 -4.07
C GLY A 222 1.83 -14.09 -2.99
N ILE A 223 2.71 -13.85 -2.07
CA ILE A 223 2.87 -14.66 -0.86
C ILE A 223 2.79 -13.75 0.36
N LYS A 224 2.17 -14.24 1.41
CA LYS A 224 2.12 -13.60 2.72
C LYS A 224 2.75 -14.52 3.76
N LYS A 225 3.63 -13.95 4.60
CA LYS A 225 4.20 -14.62 5.78
C LYS A 225 4.03 -13.74 7.00
N THR A 226 3.55 -14.31 8.09
CA THR A 226 3.44 -13.66 9.39
C THR A 226 4.53 -14.21 10.31
N PHE A 227 5.43 -13.34 10.74
CA PHE A 227 6.48 -13.67 11.70
C PHE A 227 6.00 -13.38 13.11
N GLN A 228 6.42 -14.18 14.09
CA GLN A 228 6.09 -14.02 15.51
C GLN A 228 4.58 -13.87 15.75
N LYS A 229 3.80 -14.68 15.03
CA LYS A 229 2.35 -14.69 15.07
C LYS A 229 1.81 -14.74 16.50
N ASN A 230 0.74 -14.00 16.77
CA ASN A 230 0.08 -13.91 18.08
C ASN A 230 0.98 -13.32 19.20
N THR A 231 1.98 -12.56 18.86
CA THR A 231 2.83 -11.83 19.83
C THR A 231 2.75 -10.31 19.57
N PRO A 232 3.10 -9.47 20.56
CA PRO A 232 3.22 -8.02 20.33
C PRO A 232 4.30 -7.63 19.32
N ARG A 233 5.08 -8.58 18.82
CA ARG A 233 6.15 -8.38 17.84
C ARG A 233 5.79 -8.95 16.48
N GLU A 234 4.52 -9.18 16.23
CA GLU A 234 4.03 -9.70 14.96
C GLU A 234 4.43 -8.77 13.81
N ILE A 235 4.97 -9.36 12.75
CA ILE A 235 5.34 -8.68 11.50
C ILE A 235 4.72 -9.45 10.35
N ASP A 236 3.91 -8.78 9.57
CA ASP A 236 3.40 -9.31 8.30
C ASP A 236 4.28 -8.84 7.15
N LEU A 237 4.71 -9.78 6.33
CA LEU A 237 5.36 -9.52 5.05
C LEU A 237 4.51 -10.07 3.93
N THR A 238 4.19 -9.24 2.95
CA THR A 238 3.57 -9.67 1.69
C THR A 238 4.41 -9.18 0.53
N ILE A 239 4.67 -10.06 -0.42
CA ILE A 239 5.35 -9.74 -1.68
C ILE A 239 4.48 -10.26 -2.81
N ALA A 240 4.31 -9.48 -3.87
CA ALA A 240 3.60 -9.94 -5.05
C ALA A 240 4.20 -9.43 -6.35
N TYR A 241 3.99 -10.24 -7.36
CA TYR A 241 4.29 -9.92 -8.74
C TYR A 241 2.97 -9.75 -9.51
N LEU A 242 2.81 -8.59 -10.13
CA LEU A 242 1.64 -8.27 -10.95
C LEU A 242 2.05 -8.09 -12.40
N LYS A 243 1.15 -8.50 -13.29
CA LYS A 243 1.28 -8.36 -14.74
C LYS A 243 0.18 -7.44 -15.27
N GLY A 244 0.56 -6.54 -16.18
CA GLY A 244 -0.38 -5.70 -16.91
C GLY A 244 -1.20 -6.50 -17.90
N LEU A 245 -2.50 -6.21 -17.97
CA LEU A 245 -3.43 -6.89 -18.87
C LEU A 245 -3.64 -6.16 -20.19
N ASN A 246 -3.17 -4.92 -20.31
CA ASN A 246 -3.27 -4.13 -21.53
C ASN A 246 -2.11 -3.16 -21.69
N SER A 247 -2.00 -2.51 -22.84
CA SER A 247 -0.88 -1.63 -23.19
C SER A 247 -0.79 -0.32 -22.41
N LYS A 248 -1.79 0.02 -21.60
CA LYS A 248 -1.78 1.19 -20.70
C LYS A 248 -1.32 0.87 -19.30
N SER A 249 -1.39 -0.40 -18.92
CA SER A 249 -0.86 -0.90 -17.64
C SER A 249 0.66 -1.00 -17.72
N PHE A 250 1.35 -0.93 -16.58
CA PHE A 250 2.75 -1.36 -16.53
C PHE A 250 2.82 -2.84 -16.90
N ASP A 251 3.83 -3.23 -17.66
CA ASP A 251 3.99 -4.62 -18.08
C ASP A 251 4.07 -5.55 -16.87
N GLN A 252 4.86 -5.14 -15.87
CA GLN A 252 5.11 -5.92 -14.66
C GLN A 252 5.32 -4.98 -13.47
N SER A 253 4.96 -5.42 -12.28
CA SER A 253 5.27 -4.71 -11.03
C SER A 253 5.61 -5.71 -9.94
N LEU A 254 6.67 -5.46 -9.21
CA LEU A 254 6.97 -6.12 -7.94
C LEU A 254 6.50 -5.21 -6.81
N ILE A 255 5.69 -5.76 -5.91
CA ILE A 255 5.09 -5.02 -4.80
C ILE A 255 5.49 -5.69 -3.51
N TRP A 256 5.78 -4.89 -2.49
CA TRP A 256 5.98 -5.37 -1.13
C TRP A 256 5.15 -4.60 -0.13
N TYR A 257 4.90 -5.25 0.96
CA TYR A 257 4.12 -4.76 2.07
C TYR A 257 4.65 -5.36 3.37
N VAL A 258 5.10 -4.52 4.26
CA VAL A 258 5.59 -4.91 5.59
C VAL A 258 4.79 -4.12 6.61
N ASN A 259 4.18 -4.81 7.54
CA ASN A 259 3.52 -4.14 8.65
C ASN A 259 3.94 -4.70 10.00
N LYS A 260 3.88 -3.85 11.01
CA LYS A 260 4.23 -4.18 12.37
C LYS A 260 3.29 -3.51 13.34
N SER A 261 2.64 -4.32 14.18
CA SER A 261 1.87 -3.86 15.34
C SER A 261 2.79 -3.55 16.53
N PHE A 262 2.36 -2.63 17.38
CA PHE A 262 3.04 -2.24 18.62
C PHE A 262 2.11 -2.36 19.83
#